data_299ad0d65b954f5e34db91887c164769
#
_entry.id   299ad0d65b954f5e34db91887c164769
#
_cell.length_a   1.000
_cell.length_b   1.000
_cell.length_c   1.000
_cell.angle_alpha   90.00
_cell.angle_beta   90.00
_cell.angle_gamma   90.00
#
_symmetry.space_group_name_H-M   'P 1'
#
loop_
_entity.id
_entity.type
_entity.pdbx_description
1 polymer ?
#
loop_
_entity_poly.entity_id
_entity_poly.type
_entity_poly.pdbx_seq_one_letter_code
_entity_poly.pdbx_strand_id
1 'polypeptide(L)'
;MCHNPLVSVIIPTYGGSHYLSKALDSFIKQSYTNIEVIVVDDNGVGEVEQLKTATIMSEYQQFPFIRYVCHEQNINGSAARNTGYRNSSGEYLIFFDDDDICCVDRIFRQVQLLNRLPDSVAAVYCSHDTFYNDKCIEIINVKASGYLLYENLIHSMEIATSSIMIKRSCFEKLNGFDESFRRHQDWEFVCRLCAEYEIIADDFIGYHRILSMRFAPRNAELAKKYREFFLQKMQPYIVRFDKKKQKKIYVWNRMDVALYYVKNHNLSSFFKEIYDINGGFYSLAFLVTRLFHIIQRCKIKMV
;
A
#
# COMPACT_ATOMS: atom_id res chain seq x y z
N MET A 1 -4.87 -13.54 31.26
CA MET A 1 -4.56 -14.27 30.00
C MET A 1 -4.08 -13.22 29.02
N CYS A 2 -2.97 -13.46 28.31
CA CYS A 2 -2.57 -12.55 27.24
C CYS A 2 -3.64 -12.57 26.15
N HIS A 3 -4.10 -11.38 25.73
CA HIS A 3 -5.02 -11.24 24.62
C HIS A 3 -4.37 -11.81 23.34
N ASN A 4 -4.99 -12.78 22.72
CA ASN A 4 -4.50 -13.51 21.54
C ASN A 4 -5.52 -13.37 20.39
N PRO A 5 -5.66 -12.16 19.80
CA PRO A 5 -6.69 -11.89 18.79
C PRO A 5 -6.45 -12.67 17.50
N LEU A 6 -7.52 -13.04 16.82
CA LEU A 6 -7.41 -13.56 15.45
C LEU A 6 -6.96 -12.43 14.50
N VAL A 7 -5.97 -12.72 13.68
CA VAL A 7 -5.50 -11.80 12.62
C VAL A 7 -5.92 -12.33 11.26
N SER A 8 -6.66 -11.53 10.50
CA SER A 8 -7.03 -11.84 9.12
C SER A 8 -6.02 -11.22 8.17
N VAL A 9 -5.36 -12.05 7.39
CA VAL A 9 -4.50 -11.63 6.29
C VAL A 9 -5.29 -11.74 4.98
N ILE A 10 -5.42 -10.65 4.26
CA ILE A 10 -6.19 -10.54 3.01
C ILE A 10 -5.20 -10.32 1.88
N ILE A 11 -5.16 -11.23 0.92
CA ILE A 11 -4.26 -11.21 -0.22
C ILE A 11 -5.07 -11.10 -1.51
N PRO A 12 -5.22 -9.87 -2.08
CA PRO A 12 -5.79 -9.73 -3.41
C PRO A 12 -4.78 -10.21 -4.46
N THR A 13 -5.21 -10.94 -5.46
CA THR A 13 -4.34 -11.35 -6.57
C THR A 13 -4.99 -11.08 -7.93
N TYR A 14 -4.20 -10.51 -8.85
CA TYR A 14 -4.57 -10.28 -10.25
C TYR A 14 -3.31 -10.37 -11.12
N GLY A 15 -3.22 -11.36 -12.00
CA GLY A 15 -2.02 -11.64 -12.78
C GLY A 15 -0.79 -11.99 -11.93
N GLY A 16 -1.01 -12.46 -10.69
CA GLY A 16 0.01 -12.68 -9.66
C GLY A 16 0.32 -14.13 -9.35
N SER A 17 -0.22 -15.08 -10.09
CA SER A 17 -0.07 -16.53 -9.82
C SER A 17 1.40 -16.94 -9.59
N HIS A 18 2.34 -16.34 -10.33
CA HIS A 18 3.77 -16.63 -10.22
C HIS A 18 4.40 -16.33 -8.85
N TYR A 19 3.82 -15.40 -8.09
CA TYR A 19 4.39 -14.95 -6.81
C TYR A 19 3.65 -15.51 -5.58
N LEU A 20 2.36 -15.83 -5.76
CA LEU A 20 1.42 -16.15 -4.68
C LEU A 20 1.92 -17.24 -3.72
N SER A 21 2.56 -18.30 -4.23
CA SER A 21 3.09 -19.38 -3.37
C SER A 21 4.10 -18.87 -2.35
N LYS A 22 5.00 -17.95 -2.74
CA LYS A 22 5.99 -17.38 -1.80
C LYS A 22 5.32 -16.56 -0.70
N ALA A 23 4.30 -15.78 -1.05
CA ALA A 23 3.52 -15.03 -0.09
C ALA A 23 2.81 -15.98 0.90
N LEU A 24 2.12 -17.02 0.43
CA LEU A 24 1.42 -18.00 1.27
C LEU A 24 2.36 -18.77 2.19
N ASP A 25 3.50 -19.25 1.67
CA ASP A 25 4.53 -19.96 2.45
C ASP A 25 5.07 -19.09 3.59
N SER A 26 5.13 -17.79 3.42
CA SER A 26 5.57 -16.87 4.45
C SER A 26 4.56 -16.75 5.61
N PHE A 27 3.27 -16.94 5.35
CA PHE A 27 2.23 -16.97 6.38
C PHE A 27 2.13 -18.31 7.08
N ILE A 28 2.44 -19.43 6.41
CA ILE A 28 2.54 -20.75 7.04
C ILE A 28 3.68 -20.79 8.10
N LYS A 29 4.73 -20.00 7.88
CA LYS A 29 5.92 -19.95 8.75
C LYS A 29 5.82 -18.92 9.88
N GLN A 30 4.70 -18.22 10.05
CA GLN A 30 4.57 -17.22 11.10
C GLN A 30 4.69 -17.79 12.50
N SER A 31 5.41 -17.10 13.39
CA SER A 31 5.49 -17.43 14.81
C SER A 31 4.18 -17.19 15.57
N TYR A 32 3.31 -16.34 15.05
CA TYR A 32 1.95 -16.12 15.54
C TYR A 32 0.97 -17.03 14.79
N THR A 33 0.32 -17.96 15.50
CA THR A 33 -0.47 -19.02 14.88
C THR A 33 -1.97 -18.75 14.79
N ASN A 34 -2.50 -17.75 15.54
CA ASN A 34 -3.93 -17.41 15.48
C ASN A 34 -4.21 -16.48 14.30
N ILE A 35 -4.08 -17.01 13.09
CA ILE A 35 -4.27 -16.30 11.83
C ILE A 35 -5.26 -17.02 10.93
N GLU A 36 -5.92 -16.27 10.06
CA GLU A 36 -6.59 -16.75 8.85
C GLU A 36 -6.06 -15.99 7.64
N VAL A 37 -5.96 -16.64 6.51
CA VAL A 37 -5.51 -16.05 5.24
C VAL A 37 -6.61 -16.18 4.21
N ILE A 38 -7.02 -15.05 3.62
CA ILE A 38 -8.06 -15.00 2.59
C ILE A 38 -7.43 -14.52 1.30
N VAL A 39 -7.25 -15.43 0.34
CA VAL A 39 -6.83 -15.08 -1.02
C VAL A 39 -8.06 -14.71 -1.82
N VAL A 40 -8.06 -13.51 -2.41
CA VAL A 40 -9.14 -13.04 -3.27
C VAL A 40 -8.61 -12.89 -4.69
N ASP A 41 -9.05 -13.79 -5.55
CA ASP A 41 -8.68 -13.83 -6.96
C ASP A 41 -9.61 -12.91 -7.77
N ASP A 42 -9.05 -11.84 -8.29
CA ASP A 42 -9.74 -10.82 -9.09
C ASP A 42 -9.46 -11.00 -10.60
N ASN A 43 -9.00 -12.17 -11.03
CA ASN A 43 -8.75 -12.43 -12.46
C ASN A 43 -10.04 -12.64 -13.27
N GLY A 44 -11.10 -13.14 -12.64
CA GLY A 44 -12.36 -13.56 -13.27
C GLY A 44 -12.38 -15.06 -13.57
N VAL A 45 -13.51 -15.68 -13.29
CA VAL A 45 -13.73 -17.13 -13.46
C VAL A 45 -13.45 -17.56 -14.90
N GLY A 46 -12.65 -18.61 -15.08
CA GLY A 46 -12.30 -19.18 -16.37
C GLY A 46 -11.15 -18.50 -17.11
N GLU A 47 -10.65 -17.37 -16.62
CA GLU A 47 -9.48 -16.72 -17.18
C GLU A 47 -8.20 -17.51 -16.92
N VAL A 48 -7.22 -17.41 -17.82
CA VAL A 48 -5.96 -18.20 -17.75
C VAL A 48 -5.23 -18.01 -16.41
N GLU A 49 -5.16 -16.77 -15.92
CA GLU A 49 -4.50 -16.50 -14.64
C GLU A 49 -5.32 -17.00 -13.44
N GLN A 50 -6.66 -16.98 -13.54
CA GLN A 50 -7.53 -17.57 -12.51
C GLN A 50 -7.31 -19.10 -12.43
N LEU A 51 -7.25 -19.80 -13.54
CA LEU A 51 -7.00 -21.25 -13.56
C LEU A 51 -5.64 -21.61 -12.95
N LYS A 52 -4.60 -20.82 -13.23
CA LYS A 52 -3.28 -20.97 -12.59
C LYS A 52 -3.35 -20.73 -11.09
N THR A 53 -4.03 -19.66 -10.67
CA THR A 53 -4.22 -19.34 -9.25
C THR A 53 -4.99 -20.46 -8.55
N ALA A 54 -6.07 -20.97 -9.13
CA ALA A 54 -6.83 -22.08 -8.59
C ALA A 54 -5.99 -23.36 -8.44
N THR A 55 -5.12 -23.64 -9.40
CA THR A 55 -4.18 -24.76 -9.34
C THR A 55 -3.24 -24.62 -8.15
N ILE A 56 -2.64 -23.44 -7.97
CA ILE A 56 -1.78 -23.15 -6.82
C ILE A 56 -2.58 -23.32 -5.51
N MET A 57 -3.77 -22.74 -5.42
CA MET A 57 -4.60 -22.82 -4.22
C MET A 57 -5.00 -24.24 -3.84
N SER A 58 -5.07 -25.17 -4.82
CA SER A 58 -5.32 -26.59 -4.54
C SER A 58 -4.23 -27.23 -3.70
N GLU A 59 -2.99 -26.79 -3.80
CA GLU A 59 -1.84 -27.27 -3.01
C GLU A 59 -1.93 -26.81 -1.55
N TYR A 60 -2.67 -25.73 -1.27
CA TYR A 60 -2.84 -25.15 0.06
C TYR A 60 -4.11 -25.61 0.80
N GLN A 61 -4.93 -26.48 0.22
CA GLN A 61 -6.15 -27.04 0.84
C GLN A 61 -5.88 -27.79 2.17
N GLN A 62 -4.67 -28.30 2.36
CA GLN A 62 -4.23 -28.93 3.61
C GLN A 62 -4.11 -27.93 4.79
N PHE A 63 -4.11 -26.63 4.54
CA PHE A 63 -4.03 -25.58 5.56
C PHE A 63 -5.42 -24.96 5.78
N PRO A 64 -6.22 -25.40 6.77
CA PRO A 64 -7.61 -24.99 6.93
C PRO A 64 -7.80 -23.49 7.26
N PHE A 65 -6.72 -22.81 7.65
CA PHE A 65 -6.72 -21.37 7.90
C PHE A 65 -6.50 -20.54 6.61
N ILE A 66 -6.22 -21.18 5.46
CA ILE A 66 -6.09 -20.53 4.15
C ILE A 66 -7.36 -20.78 3.35
N ARG A 67 -8.02 -19.70 2.92
CA ARG A 67 -9.26 -19.76 2.12
C ARG A 67 -9.09 -19.03 0.81
N TYR A 68 -9.78 -19.51 -0.21
CA TYR A 68 -9.79 -18.96 -1.56
C TYR A 68 -11.17 -18.48 -1.95
N VAL A 69 -11.25 -17.26 -2.46
CA VAL A 69 -12.46 -16.61 -2.98
C VAL A 69 -12.12 -16.08 -4.37
N CYS A 70 -12.99 -16.33 -5.35
CA CYS A 70 -12.80 -15.86 -6.73
C CYS A 70 -13.93 -14.94 -7.14
N HIS A 71 -13.61 -13.82 -7.78
CA HIS A 71 -14.59 -12.95 -8.43
C HIS A 71 -15.00 -13.51 -9.80
N GLU A 72 -16.26 -13.36 -10.14
CA GLU A 72 -16.80 -13.76 -11.46
C GLU A 72 -16.09 -13.02 -12.61
N GLN A 73 -15.69 -11.78 -12.38
CA GLN A 73 -14.94 -10.95 -13.33
C GLN A 73 -14.00 -10.01 -12.59
N ASN A 74 -12.97 -9.49 -13.28
CA ASN A 74 -12.12 -8.46 -12.70
C ASN A 74 -12.93 -7.22 -12.32
N ILE A 75 -12.82 -6.81 -11.05
CA ILE A 75 -13.43 -5.60 -10.53
C ILE A 75 -12.35 -4.54 -10.30
N ASN A 76 -11.53 -4.69 -9.29
CA ASN A 76 -10.29 -3.96 -8.98
C ASN A 76 -9.76 -4.36 -7.59
N GLY A 77 -8.53 -3.92 -7.27
CA GLY A 77 -7.87 -4.23 -5.99
C GLY A 77 -8.59 -3.72 -4.74
N SER A 78 -9.37 -2.62 -4.80
CA SER A 78 -10.21 -2.17 -3.67
C SER A 78 -11.32 -3.17 -3.39
N ALA A 79 -12.04 -3.57 -4.44
CA ALA A 79 -13.13 -4.55 -4.33
C ALA A 79 -12.60 -5.90 -3.82
N ALA A 80 -11.44 -6.35 -4.31
CA ALA A 80 -10.81 -7.58 -3.85
C ALA A 80 -10.45 -7.52 -2.35
N ARG A 81 -9.86 -6.42 -1.88
CA ARG A 81 -9.58 -6.23 -0.45
C ARG A 81 -10.84 -6.18 0.39
N ASN A 82 -11.88 -5.49 -0.06
CA ASN A 82 -13.17 -5.45 0.63
C ASN A 82 -13.87 -6.82 0.64
N THR A 83 -13.77 -7.60 -0.44
CA THR A 83 -14.27 -8.98 -0.48
C THR A 83 -13.54 -9.85 0.53
N GLY A 84 -12.21 -9.76 0.61
CA GLY A 84 -11.43 -10.48 1.61
C GLY A 84 -11.83 -10.08 3.04
N TYR A 85 -12.02 -8.79 3.30
CA TYR A 85 -12.52 -8.31 4.59
C TYR A 85 -13.90 -8.91 4.93
N ARG A 86 -14.87 -8.89 4.01
CA ARG A 86 -16.22 -9.48 4.22
C ARG A 86 -16.19 -10.98 4.50
N ASN A 87 -15.17 -11.68 3.99
CA ASN A 87 -14.96 -13.11 4.21
C ASN A 87 -14.03 -13.41 5.40
N SER A 88 -13.70 -12.44 6.22
CA SER A 88 -12.76 -12.58 7.35
C SER A 88 -13.43 -12.26 8.67
N SER A 89 -12.87 -12.76 9.79
CA SER A 89 -13.44 -12.62 11.13
C SER A 89 -12.45 -12.12 12.18
N GLY A 90 -11.17 -11.91 11.82
CA GLY A 90 -10.14 -11.48 12.75
C GLY A 90 -10.38 -10.09 13.32
N GLU A 91 -9.92 -9.88 14.54
CA GLU A 91 -9.97 -8.59 15.24
C GLU A 91 -8.99 -7.58 14.63
N TYR A 92 -7.87 -8.08 14.09
CA TYR A 92 -6.91 -7.29 13.34
C TYR A 92 -6.86 -7.71 11.88
N LEU A 93 -6.62 -6.76 11.00
CA LEU A 93 -6.57 -6.95 9.55
C LEU A 93 -5.19 -6.57 9.01
N ILE A 94 -4.69 -7.38 8.08
CA ILE A 94 -3.52 -7.09 7.25
C ILE A 94 -3.97 -7.23 5.79
N PHE A 95 -3.69 -6.22 4.96
CA PHE A 95 -3.85 -6.29 3.51
C PHE A 95 -2.48 -6.44 2.90
N PHE A 96 -2.19 -7.59 2.32
CA PHE A 96 -0.85 -7.97 1.90
C PHE A 96 -0.82 -8.26 0.40
N ASP A 97 0.16 -7.70 -0.30
CA ASP A 97 0.26 -7.89 -1.74
C ASP A 97 0.80 -9.30 -2.07
N ASP A 98 0.32 -9.89 -3.16
CA ASP A 98 0.59 -11.28 -3.55
C ASP A 98 2.04 -11.54 -4.00
N ASP A 99 2.84 -10.47 -4.19
CA ASP A 99 4.25 -10.52 -4.58
C ASP A 99 5.23 -10.17 -3.44
N ASP A 100 4.73 -9.91 -2.23
CA ASP A 100 5.56 -9.63 -1.06
C ASP A 100 5.80 -10.89 -0.20
N ILE A 101 6.81 -10.86 0.69
CA ILE A 101 7.15 -11.96 1.59
C ILE A 101 7.13 -11.45 3.04
N CYS A 102 6.30 -12.04 3.88
CA CYS A 102 6.16 -11.66 5.28
C CYS A 102 7.29 -12.24 6.14
N CYS A 103 7.93 -11.42 6.99
CA CYS A 103 8.92 -11.91 7.95
C CYS A 103 8.25 -12.73 9.08
N VAL A 104 8.94 -13.76 9.59
CA VAL A 104 8.39 -14.77 10.51
C VAL A 104 7.76 -14.19 11.77
N ASP A 105 8.36 -13.16 12.38
CA ASP A 105 7.90 -12.59 13.65
C ASP A 105 7.02 -11.34 13.50
N ARG A 106 6.69 -10.95 12.27
CA ARG A 106 5.98 -9.70 12.03
C ARG A 106 4.63 -9.64 12.72
N ILE A 107 3.79 -10.66 12.51
CA ILE A 107 2.43 -10.67 13.08
C ILE A 107 2.51 -10.66 14.60
N PHE A 108 3.38 -11.49 15.19
CA PHE A 108 3.59 -11.53 16.63
C PHE A 108 3.94 -10.15 17.19
N ARG A 109 4.93 -9.47 16.61
CA ARG A 109 5.38 -8.13 17.05
C ARG A 109 4.28 -7.09 16.95
N GLN A 110 3.60 -7.02 15.80
CA GLN A 110 2.53 -6.04 15.57
C GLN A 110 1.33 -6.29 16.50
N VAL A 111 0.95 -7.54 16.78
CA VAL A 111 -0.09 -7.88 17.77
C VAL A 111 0.33 -7.44 19.16
N GLN A 112 1.55 -7.77 19.59
CA GLN A 112 2.05 -7.36 20.91
C GLN A 112 2.09 -5.84 21.09
N LEU A 113 2.43 -5.11 20.04
CA LEU A 113 2.44 -3.66 20.07
C LEU A 113 1.01 -3.11 20.12
N LEU A 114 0.13 -3.53 19.19
CA LEU A 114 -1.23 -3.00 19.06
C LEU A 114 -2.11 -3.29 20.29
N ASN A 115 -1.91 -4.45 20.95
CA ASN A 115 -2.61 -4.80 22.19
C ASN A 115 -2.31 -3.86 23.38
N ARG A 116 -1.21 -3.11 23.33
CA ARG A 116 -0.79 -2.19 24.41
C ARG A 116 -1.16 -0.74 24.12
N LEU A 117 -1.64 -0.45 22.92
CA LEU A 117 -1.94 0.89 22.46
C LEU A 117 -3.40 1.27 22.74
N PRO A 118 -3.69 2.53 23.05
CA PRO A 118 -5.04 3.00 23.31
C PRO A 118 -5.93 2.91 22.08
N ASP A 119 -7.25 3.07 22.28
CA ASP A 119 -8.23 2.99 21.19
C ASP A 119 -8.11 4.14 20.17
N SER A 120 -7.47 5.25 20.53
CA SER A 120 -7.13 6.32 19.59
C SER A 120 -6.16 5.91 18.49
N VAL A 121 -5.36 4.85 18.73
CA VAL A 121 -4.47 4.27 17.74
C VAL A 121 -5.19 3.19 16.95
N ALA A 122 -5.33 3.41 15.65
CA ALA A 122 -6.00 2.45 14.77
C ALA A 122 -5.09 1.35 14.24
N ALA A 123 -3.80 1.63 14.08
CA ALA A 123 -2.91 0.73 13.35
C ALA A 123 -1.46 0.86 13.80
N VAL A 124 -0.70 -0.18 13.52
CA VAL A 124 0.76 -0.19 13.55
C VAL A 124 1.30 -0.53 12.16
N TYR A 125 2.48 -0.02 11.80
CA TYR A 125 3.10 -0.31 10.52
C TYR A 125 4.61 -0.49 10.67
N CYS A 126 5.21 -1.30 9.80
CA CYS A 126 6.61 -1.71 9.93
C CYS A 126 7.48 -1.23 8.76
N SER A 127 8.79 -1.26 8.98
CA SER A 127 9.82 -1.09 7.97
C SER A 127 9.80 -2.25 6.96
N HIS A 128 10.41 -2.04 5.80
CA HIS A 128 10.61 -3.08 4.80
C HIS A 128 11.90 -2.85 4.01
N ASP A 129 12.38 -3.90 3.42
CA ASP A 129 13.38 -3.83 2.37
C ASP A 129 12.76 -4.18 1.01
N THR A 130 13.39 -3.71 -0.05
CA THR A 130 12.91 -3.92 -1.42
C THR A 130 13.95 -4.71 -2.20
N PHE A 131 13.50 -5.80 -2.83
CA PHE A 131 14.32 -6.66 -3.66
C PHE A 131 13.98 -6.52 -5.14
N TYR A 132 15.00 -6.59 -5.98
CA TYR A 132 14.90 -6.72 -7.42
C TYR A 132 15.92 -7.74 -7.89
N ASN A 133 15.48 -8.81 -8.57
CA ASN A 133 16.33 -9.94 -8.98
C ASN A 133 17.20 -10.46 -7.81
N ASP A 134 16.55 -10.76 -6.67
CA ASP A 134 17.16 -11.28 -5.44
C ASP A 134 18.23 -10.38 -4.79
N LYS A 135 18.37 -9.16 -5.24
CA LYS A 135 19.24 -8.16 -4.62
C LYS A 135 18.41 -7.13 -3.84
N CYS A 136 18.80 -6.89 -2.59
CA CYS A 136 18.24 -5.77 -1.83
C CYS A 136 18.71 -4.45 -2.46
N ILE A 137 17.77 -3.64 -2.90
CA ILE A 137 18.03 -2.36 -3.59
C ILE A 137 17.64 -1.14 -2.75
N GLU A 138 16.84 -1.32 -1.70
CA GLU A 138 16.40 -0.22 -0.86
C GLU A 138 15.92 -0.76 0.50
N ILE A 139 16.15 0.00 1.56
CA ILE A 139 15.59 -0.27 2.90
C ILE A 139 14.81 0.98 3.31
N ILE A 140 13.53 0.80 3.63
CA ILE A 140 12.63 1.83 4.13
C ILE A 140 12.48 1.64 5.65
N ASN A 141 13.14 2.49 6.41
CA ASN A 141 13.01 2.52 7.86
C ASN A 141 11.93 3.52 8.28
N VAL A 142 10.88 3.02 8.93
CA VAL A 142 9.78 3.85 9.42
C VAL A 142 10.06 4.35 10.84
N LYS A 143 9.73 5.62 11.11
CA LYS A 143 9.92 6.23 12.43
C LYS A 143 8.78 7.14 12.87
N ALA A 144 8.01 7.65 11.91
CA ALA A 144 6.96 8.60 12.18
C ALA A 144 5.73 7.93 12.78
N SER A 145 5.16 8.54 13.80
CA SER A 145 3.94 8.08 14.47
C SER A 145 3.01 9.27 14.71
N GLY A 146 1.71 9.00 14.84
CA GLY A 146 0.67 10.01 15.08
C GLY A 146 -0.28 10.17 13.89
N TYR A 147 -0.82 11.39 13.74
CA TYR A 147 -1.71 11.77 12.63
C TYR A 147 -0.87 12.17 11.41
N LEU A 148 -0.65 11.26 10.49
CA LEU A 148 0.32 11.42 9.39
C LEU A 148 -0.32 11.79 8.04
N LEU A 149 -1.50 12.41 8.05
CA LEU A 149 -2.22 12.76 6.83
C LEU A 149 -1.41 13.70 5.93
N TYR A 150 -0.81 14.75 6.52
CA TYR A 150 -0.07 15.73 5.72
C TYR A 150 1.14 15.12 5.03
N GLU A 151 1.89 14.33 5.76
CA GLU A 151 3.08 13.62 5.30
C GLU A 151 2.75 12.67 4.14
N ASN A 152 1.62 11.96 4.26
CA ASN A 152 1.12 11.09 3.19
C ASN A 152 0.67 11.90 1.96
N LEU A 153 -0.08 12.99 2.14
CA LEU A 153 -0.56 13.81 1.02
C LEU A 153 0.58 14.45 0.20
N ILE A 154 1.73 14.72 0.82
CA ILE A 154 2.90 15.25 0.11
C ILE A 154 3.95 14.16 -0.23
N HIS A 155 3.64 12.88 -0.03
CA HIS A 155 4.58 11.76 -0.23
C HIS A 155 5.97 11.98 0.40
N SER A 156 6.02 12.58 1.60
CA SER A 156 7.28 12.73 2.33
C SER A 156 7.71 11.47 3.04
N MET A 157 6.82 10.48 3.11
CA MET A 157 7.05 9.15 3.67
C MET A 157 6.28 8.10 2.88
N GLU A 158 6.66 6.85 3.01
CA GLU A 158 5.96 5.71 2.42
C GLU A 158 5.33 4.86 3.53
N ILE A 159 4.01 4.68 3.46
CA ILE A 159 3.26 3.72 4.27
C ILE A 159 2.56 2.79 3.29
N ALA A 160 3.20 1.66 3.02
CA ALA A 160 2.62 0.64 2.15
C ALA A 160 1.55 -0.16 2.88
N THR A 161 0.47 -0.53 2.20
CA THR A 161 -0.61 -1.35 2.78
C THR A 161 -0.09 -2.67 3.33
N SER A 162 0.85 -3.29 2.61
CA SER A 162 1.52 -4.51 3.08
C SER A 162 2.21 -4.36 4.44
N SER A 163 2.59 -3.14 4.89
CA SER A 163 3.24 -2.91 6.18
C SER A 163 2.28 -2.81 7.36
N ILE A 164 1.00 -2.57 7.12
CA ILE A 164 0.02 -2.17 8.13
C ILE A 164 -0.68 -3.37 8.76
N MET A 165 -0.85 -3.35 10.09
CA MET A 165 -1.87 -4.10 10.81
C MET A 165 -2.84 -3.10 11.43
N ILE A 166 -4.14 -3.22 11.13
CA ILE A 166 -5.20 -2.30 11.54
C ILE A 166 -6.25 -3.00 12.39
N LYS A 167 -6.80 -2.31 13.40
CA LYS A 167 -7.99 -2.75 14.13
C LYS A 167 -9.20 -2.81 13.19
N ARG A 168 -9.91 -3.95 13.18
CA ARG A 168 -11.12 -4.15 12.36
C ARG A 168 -12.14 -3.03 12.58
N SER A 169 -12.39 -2.66 13.83
CA SER A 169 -13.35 -1.60 14.17
C SER A 169 -13.04 -0.24 13.53
N CYS A 170 -11.75 0.08 13.34
CA CYS A 170 -11.33 1.30 12.66
C CYS A 170 -11.49 1.20 11.14
N PHE A 171 -11.18 0.02 10.56
CA PHE A 171 -11.42 -0.25 9.15
C PHE A 171 -12.91 -0.13 8.77
N GLU A 172 -13.79 -0.67 9.62
CA GLU A 172 -15.25 -0.59 9.46
C GLU A 172 -15.76 0.86 9.51
N LYS A 173 -15.30 1.64 10.47
CA LYS A 173 -15.68 3.07 10.59
C LYS A 173 -15.22 3.90 9.40
N LEU A 174 -14.15 3.49 8.73
CA LEU A 174 -13.67 4.10 7.49
C LEU A 174 -14.40 3.58 6.23
N ASN A 175 -15.37 2.64 6.37
CA ASN A 175 -16.09 2.00 5.28
C ASN A 175 -15.18 1.28 4.26
N GLY A 176 -14.05 0.71 4.73
CA GLY A 176 -13.13 -0.04 3.89
C GLY A 176 -12.42 0.78 2.81
N PHE A 177 -12.03 0.11 1.72
CA PHE A 177 -11.43 0.75 0.54
C PHE A 177 -12.49 1.34 -0.37
N ASP A 178 -12.23 2.53 -0.94
CA ASP A 178 -13.12 3.13 -1.96
C ASP A 178 -12.96 2.39 -3.30
N GLU A 179 -13.96 1.62 -3.69
CA GLU A 179 -13.96 0.79 -4.91
C GLU A 179 -14.01 1.61 -6.21
N SER A 180 -14.23 2.92 -6.14
CA SER A 180 -14.13 3.80 -7.31
C SER A 180 -12.70 4.05 -7.78
N PHE A 181 -11.70 3.71 -6.95
CA PHE A 181 -10.29 3.85 -7.29
C PHE A 181 -9.78 2.67 -8.12
N ARG A 182 -9.32 2.94 -9.34
CA ARG A 182 -8.58 2.00 -10.19
C ARG A 182 -7.06 2.07 -9.94
N ARG A 183 -6.58 3.14 -9.32
CA ARG A 183 -5.18 3.39 -8.97
C ARG A 183 -5.14 4.24 -7.69
N HIS A 184 -4.08 4.11 -6.89
CA HIS A 184 -3.88 4.82 -5.63
C HIS A 184 -4.91 4.47 -4.53
N GLN A 185 -5.58 3.32 -4.63
CA GLN A 185 -6.54 2.85 -3.63
C GLN A 185 -5.91 2.63 -2.24
N ASP A 186 -4.71 2.11 -2.22
CA ASP A 186 -3.87 1.92 -1.04
C ASP A 186 -3.54 3.26 -0.38
N TRP A 187 -3.06 4.19 -1.17
CA TRP A 187 -2.70 5.52 -0.71
C TRP A 187 -3.92 6.34 -0.24
N GLU A 188 -5.03 6.27 -0.94
CA GLU A 188 -6.30 6.88 -0.54
C GLU A 188 -6.76 6.38 0.83
N PHE A 189 -6.76 5.05 1.02
CA PHE A 189 -7.13 4.43 2.28
C PHE A 189 -6.22 4.87 3.42
N VAL A 190 -4.91 4.86 3.22
CA VAL A 190 -3.93 5.31 4.22
C VAL A 190 -4.12 6.79 4.56
N CYS A 191 -4.44 7.64 3.60
CA CYS A 191 -4.74 9.05 3.87
C CYS A 191 -5.98 9.20 4.77
N ARG A 192 -7.07 8.46 4.51
CA ARG A 192 -8.26 8.47 5.38
C ARG A 192 -7.96 7.93 6.77
N LEU A 193 -7.20 6.84 6.86
CA LEU A 193 -6.76 6.28 8.13
C LEU A 193 -5.98 7.30 8.96
N CYS A 194 -4.98 7.94 8.35
CA CYS A 194 -4.14 8.95 9.01
C CYS A 194 -4.86 10.29 9.28
N ALA A 195 -6.02 10.53 8.66
CA ALA A 195 -6.84 11.71 8.91
C ALA A 195 -7.69 11.59 10.18
N GLU A 196 -8.09 10.36 10.51
CA GLU A 196 -9.05 10.10 11.59
C GLU A 196 -8.40 9.42 12.81
N TYR A 197 -7.22 8.80 12.64
CA TYR A 197 -6.57 8.01 13.68
C TYR A 197 -5.06 8.23 13.73
N GLU A 198 -4.52 7.99 14.90
CA GLU A 198 -3.08 7.82 15.06
C GLU A 198 -2.65 6.44 14.56
N ILE A 199 -1.46 6.39 13.96
CA ILE A 199 -0.77 5.15 13.60
C ILE A 199 0.64 5.16 14.19
N ILE A 200 1.14 4.00 14.56
CA ILE A 200 2.44 3.86 15.24
C ILE A 200 3.41 3.07 14.38
N ALA A 201 4.62 3.61 14.24
CA ALA A 201 5.72 2.91 13.58
C ALA A 201 6.32 1.83 14.50
N ASP A 202 6.51 0.62 13.98
CA ASP A 202 7.35 -0.41 14.57
C ASP A 202 8.65 -0.48 13.75
N ASP A 203 9.75 0.01 14.31
CA ASP A 203 11.04 0.13 13.62
C ASP A 203 11.73 -1.25 13.52
N PHE A 204 11.14 -2.14 12.71
CA PHE A 204 11.78 -3.39 12.31
C PHE A 204 11.34 -3.78 10.90
N ILE A 205 12.17 -4.53 10.18
CA ILE A 205 11.83 -5.03 8.85
C ILE A 205 10.80 -6.15 8.99
N GLY A 206 9.54 -5.85 8.65
CA GLY A 206 8.42 -6.78 8.81
C GLY A 206 8.08 -7.56 7.54
N TYR A 207 8.54 -7.12 6.36
CA TYR A 207 8.35 -7.84 5.12
C TYR A 207 9.40 -7.45 4.07
N HIS A 208 9.58 -8.32 3.09
CA HIS A 208 10.40 -8.11 1.90
C HIS A 208 9.48 -7.76 0.73
N ARG A 209 9.62 -6.56 0.20
CA ARG A 209 8.92 -6.12 -1.01
C ARG A 209 9.65 -6.63 -2.24
N ILE A 210 8.96 -7.36 -3.09
CA ILE A 210 9.54 -7.83 -4.35
C ILE A 210 9.10 -6.89 -5.47
N LEU A 211 10.05 -6.17 -6.06
CA LEU A 211 9.74 -5.22 -7.12
C LEU A 211 9.36 -5.97 -8.41
N SER A 212 8.09 -5.93 -8.74
CA SER A 212 7.53 -6.46 -9.99
C SER A 212 7.26 -5.33 -10.99
N MET A 213 7.42 -5.61 -12.30
CA MET A 213 7.17 -4.62 -13.36
C MET A 213 5.71 -4.60 -13.85
N ARG A 214 4.78 -5.27 -13.13
CA ARG A 214 3.43 -5.57 -13.61
C ARG A 214 2.58 -4.34 -13.93
N PHE A 215 2.67 -3.26 -13.17
CA PHE A 215 1.66 -2.20 -13.19
C PHE A 215 2.18 -0.75 -13.22
N ALA A 216 3.36 -0.50 -13.76
CA ALA A 216 3.83 0.87 -13.92
C ALA A 216 2.95 1.63 -14.95
N PRO A 217 2.36 2.79 -14.62
CA PRO A 217 1.64 3.58 -15.60
C PRO A 217 2.61 4.04 -16.69
N ARG A 218 2.31 3.66 -17.94
CA ARG A 218 3.14 4.03 -19.11
C ARG A 218 2.70 5.35 -19.75
N ASN A 219 1.55 5.87 -19.36
CA ASN A 219 0.93 7.05 -19.99
C ASN A 219 0.80 8.17 -18.96
N ALA A 220 1.44 9.32 -19.25
CA ALA A 220 1.43 10.49 -18.38
C ALA A 220 0.03 11.11 -18.22
N GLU A 221 -0.79 11.12 -19.29
CA GLU A 221 -2.16 11.64 -19.22
C GLU A 221 -3.04 10.79 -18.30
N LEU A 222 -2.88 9.46 -18.34
CA LEU A 222 -3.58 8.56 -17.44
C LEU A 222 -3.12 8.75 -15.99
N ALA A 223 -1.82 8.95 -15.76
CA ALA A 223 -1.28 9.25 -14.44
C ALA A 223 -1.84 10.58 -13.91
N LYS A 224 -1.96 11.60 -14.76
CA LYS A 224 -2.60 12.89 -14.44
C LYS A 224 -4.05 12.68 -14.01
N LYS A 225 -4.83 11.93 -14.79
CA LYS A 225 -6.25 11.63 -14.51
C LYS A 225 -6.45 10.96 -13.15
N TYR A 226 -5.63 9.96 -12.83
CA TYR A 226 -5.69 9.30 -11.52
C TYR A 226 -5.30 10.23 -10.36
N ARG A 227 -4.32 11.10 -10.58
CA ARG A 227 -3.87 12.07 -9.58
C ARG A 227 -4.93 13.15 -9.32
N GLU A 228 -5.57 13.67 -10.37
CA GLU A 228 -6.65 14.64 -10.25
C GLU A 228 -7.85 14.04 -9.51
N PHE A 229 -8.23 12.80 -9.84
CA PHE A 229 -9.28 12.07 -9.13
C PHE A 229 -8.94 11.87 -7.65
N PHE A 230 -7.70 11.48 -7.34
CA PHE A 230 -7.24 11.36 -5.95
C PHE A 230 -7.36 12.70 -5.21
N LEU A 231 -6.86 13.80 -5.77
CA LEU A 231 -6.94 15.11 -5.15
C LEU A 231 -8.39 15.57 -4.95
N GLN A 232 -9.27 15.29 -5.90
CA GLN A 232 -10.70 15.57 -5.78
C GLN A 232 -11.31 14.82 -4.58
N LYS A 233 -11.04 13.53 -4.44
CA LYS A 233 -11.52 12.71 -3.32
C LYS A 233 -10.94 13.15 -1.97
N MET A 234 -9.68 13.62 -1.96
CA MET A 234 -9.00 14.09 -0.76
C MET A 234 -9.36 15.53 -0.38
N GLN A 235 -10.12 16.26 -1.19
CA GLN A 235 -10.49 17.65 -0.94
C GLN A 235 -11.07 17.90 0.46
N PRO A 236 -12.00 17.09 1.01
CA PRO A 236 -12.55 17.31 2.36
C PRO A 236 -11.49 17.28 3.47
N TYR A 237 -10.40 16.57 3.25
CA TYR A 237 -9.27 16.46 4.19
C TYR A 237 -8.25 17.58 3.97
N ILE A 238 -7.97 17.93 2.71
CA ILE A 238 -7.00 18.98 2.33
C ILE A 238 -7.42 20.34 2.87
N VAL A 239 -8.72 20.66 2.86
CA VAL A 239 -9.23 21.96 3.35
C VAL A 239 -9.07 22.14 4.87
N ARG A 240 -8.82 21.09 5.62
CA ARG A 240 -8.52 21.14 7.07
C ARG A 240 -7.16 21.83 7.37
N PHE A 241 -6.26 21.92 6.38
CA PHE A 241 -4.95 22.56 6.51
C PHE A 241 -5.00 24.06 6.18
N ASP A 242 -3.99 24.80 6.64
CA ASP A 242 -3.78 26.19 6.23
C ASP A 242 -3.47 26.31 4.72
N LYS A 243 -3.65 27.51 4.16
CA LYS A 243 -3.48 27.77 2.71
C LYS A 243 -2.09 27.43 2.18
N LYS A 244 -1.04 27.57 3.03
CA LYS A 244 0.34 27.26 2.66
C LYS A 244 0.54 25.75 2.48
N LYS A 245 0.04 24.95 3.41
CA LYS A 245 0.05 23.48 3.33
C LYS A 245 -0.81 22.99 2.17
N GLN A 246 -2.04 23.54 1.98
CA GLN A 246 -2.89 23.20 0.84
C GLN A 246 -2.13 23.42 -0.49
N LYS A 247 -1.54 24.61 -0.68
CA LYS A 247 -0.75 24.92 -1.89
C LYS A 247 0.38 23.90 -2.09
N LYS A 248 1.13 23.57 -1.04
CA LYS A 248 2.21 22.58 -1.13
C LYS A 248 1.68 21.21 -1.54
N ILE A 249 0.56 20.72 -0.98
CA ILE A 249 -0.07 19.44 -1.35
C ILE A 249 -0.37 19.42 -2.85
N TYR A 250 -1.04 20.43 -3.40
CA TYR A 250 -1.36 20.49 -4.83
C TYR A 250 -0.12 20.53 -5.71
N VAL A 251 0.83 21.40 -5.37
CA VAL A 251 2.07 21.53 -6.14
C VAL A 251 2.82 20.19 -6.18
N TRP A 252 3.00 19.54 -5.03
CA TRP A 252 3.78 18.30 -4.96
C TRP A 252 3.13 17.16 -5.75
N ASN A 253 1.82 17.03 -5.66
CA ASN A 253 1.08 16.03 -6.42
C ASN A 253 1.13 16.27 -7.95
N ARG A 254 1.04 17.51 -8.39
CA ARG A 254 1.14 17.86 -9.81
C ARG A 254 2.57 17.76 -10.34
N MET A 255 3.57 18.06 -9.52
CA MET A 255 4.97 17.87 -9.87
C MET A 255 5.33 16.39 -10.08
N ASP A 256 4.73 15.47 -9.32
CA ASP A 256 4.87 14.02 -9.60
C ASP A 256 4.33 13.67 -11.00
N VAL A 257 3.20 14.25 -11.41
CA VAL A 257 2.65 14.09 -12.78
C VAL A 257 3.62 14.67 -13.82
N ALA A 258 4.16 15.86 -13.57
CA ALA A 258 5.13 16.47 -14.48
C ALA A 258 6.33 15.55 -14.75
N LEU A 259 6.83 14.83 -13.74
CA LEU A 259 7.91 13.85 -13.93
C LEU A 259 7.53 12.67 -14.85
N TYR A 260 6.26 12.29 -14.94
CA TYR A 260 5.82 11.29 -15.92
C TYR A 260 5.96 11.77 -17.36
N TYR A 261 5.74 13.07 -17.64
CA TYR A 261 5.99 13.63 -18.95
C TYR A 261 7.47 13.55 -19.33
N VAL A 262 8.39 13.82 -18.38
CA VAL A 262 9.83 13.63 -18.61
C VAL A 262 10.16 12.17 -18.93
N LYS A 263 9.64 11.20 -18.16
CA LYS A 263 9.84 9.78 -18.42
C LYS A 263 9.29 9.32 -19.77
N ASN A 264 8.28 9.99 -20.31
CA ASN A 264 7.70 9.74 -21.61
C ASN A 264 8.34 10.61 -22.72
N HIS A 265 9.48 11.27 -22.45
CA HIS A 265 10.19 12.15 -23.40
C HIS A 265 9.34 13.32 -23.94
N ASN A 266 8.31 13.74 -23.21
CA ASN A 266 7.41 14.84 -23.59
C ASN A 266 7.74 16.11 -22.79
N LEU A 267 8.81 16.79 -23.17
CA LEU A 267 9.26 18.01 -22.50
C LEU A 267 8.28 19.20 -22.66
N SER A 268 7.55 19.26 -23.77
CA SER A 268 6.55 20.33 -23.99
C SER A 268 5.46 20.25 -22.93
N SER A 269 4.86 19.08 -22.72
CA SER A 269 3.84 18.87 -21.67
C SER A 269 4.41 19.04 -20.28
N PHE A 270 5.68 18.66 -20.05
CA PHE A 270 6.37 18.93 -18.79
C PHE A 270 6.41 20.42 -18.46
N PHE A 271 6.93 21.25 -19.39
CA PHE A 271 7.01 22.70 -19.15
C PHE A 271 5.64 23.35 -19.03
N LYS A 272 4.65 22.90 -19.81
CA LYS A 272 3.26 23.34 -19.68
C LYS A 272 2.71 23.04 -18.27
N GLU A 273 2.89 21.81 -17.78
CA GLU A 273 2.44 21.42 -16.44
C GLU A 273 3.12 22.27 -15.35
N ILE A 274 4.44 22.50 -15.46
CA ILE A 274 5.18 23.38 -14.53
C ILE A 274 4.62 24.82 -14.54
N TYR A 275 4.35 25.36 -15.70
CA TYR A 275 3.77 26.69 -15.85
C TYR A 275 2.36 26.76 -15.20
N ASP A 276 1.50 25.81 -15.52
CA ASP A 276 0.12 25.72 -15.02
C ASP A 276 0.03 25.52 -13.49
N ILE A 277 1.05 24.88 -12.90
CA ILE A 277 1.13 24.70 -11.44
C ILE A 277 1.32 26.05 -10.72
N ASN A 278 2.06 26.99 -11.32
CA ASN A 278 2.44 28.25 -10.68
C ASN A 278 2.98 28.05 -9.23
N GLY A 279 3.79 27.02 -9.06
CA GLY A 279 4.23 26.55 -7.73
C GLY A 279 5.36 27.37 -7.12
N GLY A 280 6.12 28.10 -7.93
CA GLY A 280 7.25 28.90 -7.49
C GLY A 280 8.25 28.10 -6.62
N PHE A 281 8.48 28.57 -5.40
CA PHE A 281 9.40 27.93 -4.45
C PHE A 281 9.06 26.46 -4.16
N TYR A 282 7.80 26.08 -4.12
CA TYR A 282 7.41 24.68 -3.83
C TYR A 282 7.77 23.73 -4.97
N SER A 283 7.70 24.18 -6.24
CA SER A 283 8.16 23.38 -7.37
C SER A 283 9.66 23.15 -7.31
N LEU A 284 10.43 24.16 -6.97
CA LEU A 284 11.88 24.04 -6.78
C LEU A 284 12.22 23.10 -5.62
N ALA A 285 11.57 23.27 -4.47
CA ALA A 285 11.75 22.41 -3.30
C ALA A 285 11.45 20.93 -3.62
N PHE A 286 10.38 20.68 -4.39
CA PHE A 286 10.04 19.34 -4.84
C PHE A 286 11.18 18.74 -5.71
N LEU A 287 11.64 19.47 -6.72
CA LEU A 287 12.71 18.99 -7.62
C LEU A 287 14.00 18.67 -6.85
N VAL A 288 14.39 19.54 -5.92
CA VAL A 288 15.58 19.31 -5.06
C VAL A 288 15.40 18.04 -4.21
N THR A 289 14.24 17.85 -3.58
CA THR A 289 13.96 16.66 -2.78
C THR A 289 14.02 15.39 -3.62
N ARG A 290 13.41 15.39 -4.82
CA ARG A 290 13.44 14.23 -5.72
C ARG A 290 14.83 13.94 -6.26
N LEU A 291 15.61 14.96 -6.59
CA LEU A 291 17.01 14.80 -7.00
C LEU A 291 17.85 14.14 -5.90
N PHE A 292 17.65 14.58 -4.65
CA PHE A 292 18.34 13.98 -3.51
C PHE A 292 18.01 12.49 -3.34
N HIS A 293 16.73 12.11 -3.46
CA HIS A 293 16.33 10.70 -3.42
C HIS A 293 16.93 9.88 -4.57
N ILE A 294 16.97 10.44 -5.78
CA ILE A 294 17.61 9.76 -6.93
C ILE A 294 19.09 9.52 -6.65
N ILE A 295 19.80 10.52 -6.14
CA ILE A 295 21.23 10.41 -5.80
C ILE A 295 21.45 9.34 -4.72
N GLN A 296 20.60 9.28 -3.68
CA GLN A 296 20.69 8.25 -2.66
C GLN A 296 20.50 6.84 -3.26
N ARG A 297 19.49 6.65 -4.10
CA ARG A 297 19.24 5.35 -4.79
C ARG A 297 20.39 4.96 -5.72
N CYS A 298 21.03 5.92 -6.39
CA CYS A 298 22.21 5.65 -7.23
C CYS A 298 23.42 5.22 -6.39
N LYS A 299 23.61 5.76 -5.19
CA LYS A 299 24.70 5.33 -4.29
C LYS A 299 24.53 3.89 -3.80
N ILE A 300 23.28 3.46 -3.53
CA ILE A 300 22.98 2.07 -3.13
C ILE A 300 23.22 1.08 -4.28
N LYS A 301 23.07 1.50 -5.54
CA LYS A 301 23.35 0.66 -6.71
C LYS A 301 24.85 0.49 -7.03
N MET A 302 25.74 1.27 -6.40
CA MET A 302 27.19 1.23 -6.62
C MET A 302 27.94 0.49 -5.49
N VAL A 303 27.23 -0.06 -4.50
CA VAL A 303 27.73 -0.93 -3.45
C VAL A 303 27.14 -2.32 -3.65
#